data_06bc78b4e771b5efedf94da1debd35f1
#
_entry.id   06bc78b4e771b5efedf94da1debd35f1
#
_cell.length_a   1.000
_cell.length_b   1.000
_cell.length_c   1.000
_cell.angle_alpha   90.00
_cell.angle_beta   90.00
_cell.angle_gamma   90.00
#
_symmetry.space_group_name_H-M   'P 1'
#
loop_
_entity.id
_entity.type
_entity.pdbx_description
1 polymer ?
#
loop_
_entity_poly.entity_id
_entity_poly.type
_entity_poly.pdbx_seq_one_letter_code
_entity_poly.pdbx_strand_id
1 'polypeptide(L)'
;KWDGSKGAFYKVIYPDGRQGYISKSIAMPEKKWRSGLKQDAADIIRTARTMIGIPYLWAGTSSKGVDCSGFMRTILFMHDIIIPRDASQQAYVGEHIDIESDFSNLQPGDLIFFGRKATPERKERVVHVGMYIGGKRFIHSQGDVHISSFDPLDELFDEYNLGRLLFATRVLPYINKKTGLNTTATNEYYELSLIHI
;
A
#
# COMPACT_ATOMS: atom_id res chain seq x y z
N LYS A 1 9.28 21.71 4.70
CA LYS A 1 10.74 21.84 4.86
C LYS A 1 11.07 22.14 6.31
N TRP A 2 12.05 21.46 6.85
CA TRP A 2 12.56 21.72 8.19
C TRP A 2 13.59 22.88 8.13
N ASP A 3 13.43 23.89 9.01
CA ASP A 3 14.28 25.07 9.07
C ASP A 3 14.90 25.28 10.48
N GLY A 4 15.02 24.23 11.27
CA GLY A 4 15.59 24.27 12.60
C GLY A 4 14.65 23.82 13.72
N SER A 5 15.03 24.06 14.95
CA SER A 5 14.21 23.69 16.10
C SER A 5 14.26 24.77 17.20
N LYS A 6 13.13 24.94 17.91
CA LYS A 6 13.04 25.81 19.09
C LYS A 6 12.38 25.04 20.22
N GLY A 7 13.16 24.60 21.20
CA GLY A 7 12.66 23.80 22.31
C GLY A 7 11.93 22.54 21.87
N ALA A 8 10.66 22.40 22.21
CA ALA A 8 9.79 21.27 21.88
C ALA A 8 9.21 21.29 20.44
N PHE A 9 9.62 22.26 19.60
CA PHE A 9 9.06 22.45 18.27
C PHE A 9 10.13 22.40 17.19
N TYR A 10 9.73 21.96 15.99
CA TYR A 10 10.44 22.21 14.74
C TYR A 10 9.89 23.45 14.08
N LYS A 11 10.79 24.33 13.60
CA LYS A 11 10.44 25.40 12.68
C LYS A 11 10.32 24.81 11.27
N VAL A 12 9.22 25.06 10.58
CA VAL A 12 8.93 24.50 9.26
C VAL A 12 8.53 25.58 8.26
N ILE A 13 8.81 25.35 7.00
CA ILE A 13 8.34 26.15 5.88
C ILE A 13 7.29 25.32 5.13
N TYR A 14 6.09 25.85 4.97
CA TYR A 14 5.02 25.27 4.16
C TYR A 14 5.33 25.39 2.67
N PRO A 15 4.67 24.57 1.80
CA PRO A 15 4.86 24.66 0.35
C PRO A 15 4.57 26.01 -0.26
N ASP A 16 3.70 26.82 0.36
CA ASP A 16 3.36 28.19 -0.03
C ASP A 16 4.33 29.24 0.52
N GLY A 17 5.44 28.86 1.15
CA GLY A 17 6.45 29.72 1.71
C GLY A 17 6.17 30.26 3.11
N ARG A 18 4.97 30.07 3.67
CA ARG A 18 4.68 30.47 5.06
C ARG A 18 5.55 29.69 6.04
N GLN A 19 5.89 30.32 7.14
CA GLN A 19 6.63 29.70 8.24
C GLN A 19 5.69 29.33 9.39
N GLY A 20 6.03 28.24 10.10
CA GLY A 20 5.28 27.79 11.25
C GLY A 20 6.09 26.91 12.18
N TYR A 21 5.43 26.41 13.21
CA TYR A 21 6.02 25.48 14.18
C TYR A 21 5.15 24.23 14.30
N ILE A 22 5.79 23.07 14.35
CA ILE A 22 5.13 21.78 14.60
C ILE A 22 5.74 21.12 15.82
N SER A 23 4.92 20.54 16.69
CA SER A 23 5.42 19.82 17.86
C SER A 23 6.27 18.61 17.47
N LYS A 24 7.39 18.43 18.18
CA LYS A 24 8.25 17.26 18.06
C LYS A 24 7.56 15.96 18.49
N SER A 25 6.44 16.05 19.23
CA SER A 25 5.66 14.88 19.65
C SER A 25 4.82 14.26 18.51
N ILE A 26 4.54 15.03 17.45
CA ILE A 26 3.69 14.60 16.31
C ILE A 26 4.40 14.68 14.97
N ALA A 27 5.69 15.00 14.96
CA ALA A 27 6.50 15.09 13.74
C ALA A 27 7.94 14.66 14.04
N MET A 28 8.59 14.10 13.03
CA MET A 28 10.02 13.80 13.08
C MET A 28 10.68 14.13 11.74
N PRO A 29 12.00 14.42 11.73
CA PRO A 29 12.75 14.63 10.49
C PRO A 29 12.68 13.39 9.59
N GLU A 30 12.49 13.61 8.28
CA GLU A 30 12.36 12.57 7.28
C GLU A 30 13.51 11.56 7.31
N LYS A 31 14.75 12.02 7.42
CA LYS A 31 15.94 11.13 7.50
C LYS A 31 15.84 10.18 8.68
N LYS A 32 15.35 10.67 9.85
CA LYS A 32 15.16 9.84 11.04
C LYS A 32 14.02 8.84 10.85
N TRP A 33 12.91 9.27 10.23
CA TRP A 33 11.79 8.40 9.88
C TRP A 33 12.27 7.28 8.95
N ARG A 34 12.92 7.63 7.83
CA ARG A 34 13.38 6.67 6.83
C ARG A 34 14.40 5.67 7.39
N SER A 35 15.36 6.12 8.23
CA SER A 35 16.36 5.24 8.83
C SER A 35 15.79 4.21 9.81
N GLY A 36 14.60 4.43 10.33
CA GLY A 36 13.89 3.51 11.23
C GLY A 36 12.90 2.58 10.54
N LEU A 37 12.69 2.75 9.22
CA LEU A 37 11.72 1.94 8.49
C LEU A 37 12.29 0.57 8.10
N LYS A 38 11.40 -0.40 8.11
CA LYS A 38 11.62 -1.71 7.52
C LYS A 38 10.64 -1.90 6.38
N GLN A 39 11.16 -2.31 5.23
CA GLN A 39 10.40 -2.56 4.01
C GLN A 39 10.18 -4.07 3.79
N ASP A 40 10.06 -4.82 4.88
CA ASP A 40 9.74 -6.24 4.83
C ASP A 40 8.24 -6.51 5.00
N ALA A 41 7.82 -7.68 4.53
CA ALA A 41 6.42 -8.08 4.56
C ALA A 41 5.83 -8.12 5.97
N ALA A 42 6.61 -8.56 6.97
CA ALA A 42 6.12 -8.72 8.34
C ALA A 42 5.77 -7.36 8.97
N ASP A 43 6.60 -6.35 8.77
CA ASP A 43 6.37 -5.01 9.28
C ASP A 43 5.22 -4.30 8.54
N ILE A 44 5.12 -4.46 7.20
CA ILE A 44 4.02 -3.92 6.40
C ILE A 44 2.68 -4.55 6.81
N ILE A 45 2.63 -5.87 6.97
CA ILE A 45 1.42 -6.58 7.42
C ILE A 45 1.04 -6.16 8.85
N ARG A 46 2.02 -5.95 9.73
CA ARG A 46 1.76 -5.42 11.08
C ARG A 46 1.10 -4.04 10.99
N THR A 47 1.60 -3.15 10.15
CA THR A 47 0.99 -1.84 9.89
C THR A 47 -0.44 -2.00 9.32
N ALA A 48 -0.63 -2.87 8.34
CA ALA A 48 -1.94 -3.16 7.76
C ALA A 48 -2.96 -3.60 8.82
N ARG A 49 -2.56 -4.46 9.75
CA ARG A 49 -3.41 -4.94 10.86
C ARG A 49 -3.85 -3.83 11.81
N THR A 50 -3.09 -2.75 11.97
CA THR A 50 -3.51 -1.60 12.80
C THR A 50 -4.67 -0.80 12.19
N MET A 51 -4.96 -1.03 10.90
CA MET A 51 -6.05 -0.37 10.18
C MET A 51 -7.33 -1.22 10.08
N ILE A 52 -7.37 -2.42 10.68
CA ILE A 52 -8.59 -3.26 10.71
C ILE A 52 -9.75 -2.47 11.33
N GLY A 53 -10.92 -2.54 10.69
CA GLY A 53 -12.13 -1.82 11.08
C GLY A 53 -12.24 -0.38 10.53
N ILE A 54 -11.21 0.14 9.83
CA ILE A 54 -11.37 1.42 9.12
C ILE A 54 -12.39 1.26 8.00
N PRO A 55 -13.42 2.13 7.91
CA PRO A 55 -14.49 1.99 6.93
C PRO A 55 -14.00 2.17 5.50
N TYR A 56 -14.64 1.46 4.58
CA TYR A 56 -14.44 1.70 3.15
C TYR A 56 -14.98 3.08 2.76
N LEU A 57 -14.15 3.84 2.10
CA LEU A 57 -14.52 5.13 1.50
C LEU A 57 -13.99 5.17 0.07
N TRP A 58 -14.89 5.30 -0.91
CA TRP A 58 -14.46 5.47 -2.31
C TRP A 58 -13.46 6.62 -2.46
N ALA A 59 -12.36 6.38 -3.17
CA ALA A 59 -11.23 7.29 -3.31
C ALA A 59 -10.49 7.64 -1.99
N GLY A 60 -10.82 7.00 -0.87
CA GLY A 60 -10.19 7.23 0.43
C GLY A 60 -8.74 6.76 0.51
N THR A 61 -7.89 7.56 1.17
CA THR A 61 -6.46 7.27 1.43
C THR A 61 -6.02 7.76 2.81
N SER A 62 -6.91 7.72 3.79
CA SER A 62 -6.64 8.25 5.13
C SER A 62 -7.07 7.29 6.23
N SER A 63 -6.62 7.54 7.46
CA SER A 63 -7.05 6.79 8.64
C SER A 63 -8.54 6.92 8.98
N LYS A 64 -9.31 7.76 8.27
CA LYS A 64 -10.75 7.93 8.44
C LYS A 64 -11.56 7.11 7.44
N GLY A 65 -10.94 6.65 6.38
CA GLY A 65 -11.54 5.82 5.35
C GLY A 65 -10.58 5.56 4.20
N VAL A 66 -10.60 4.35 3.66
CA VAL A 66 -9.78 3.90 2.55
C VAL A 66 -10.62 3.08 1.57
N ASP A 67 -10.32 3.16 0.27
CA ASP A 67 -10.74 2.11 -0.67
C ASP A 67 -9.67 1.01 -0.78
N CYS A 68 -9.88 0.00 -1.59
CA CYS A 68 -8.98 -1.15 -1.70
C CYS A 68 -7.54 -0.76 -2.08
N SER A 69 -7.36 0.01 -3.15
CA SER A 69 -6.05 0.46 -3.62
C SER A 69 -5.47 1.61 -2.77
N GLY A 70 -6.33 2.45 -2.21
CA GLY A 70 -5.96 3.47 -1.23
C GLY A 70 -5.41 2.87 0.06
N PHE A 71 -5.96 1.75 0.53
CA PHE A 71 -5.44 0.98 1.64
C PHE A 71 -4.03 0.46 1.33
N MET A 72 -3.83 -0.23 0.18
CA MET A 72 -2.51 -0.70 -0.24
C MET A 72 -1.51 0.46 -0.33
N ARG A 73 -1.90 1.56 -0.97
CA ARG A 73 -1.06 2.76 -1.06
C ARG A 73 -0.71 3.33 0.31
N THR A 74 -1.65 3.40 1.23
CA THR A 74 -1.44 3.97 2.57
C THR A 74 -0.44 3.13 3.37
N ILE A 75 -0.65 1.81 3.47
CA ILE A 75 0.26 0.94 4.25
C ILE A 75 1.67 0.90 3.65
N LEU A 76 1.79 0.85 2.32
CA LEU A 76 3.09 0.86 1.65
C LEU A 76 3.80 2.21 1.80
N PHE A 77 3.07 3.34 1.71
CA PHE A 77 3.65 4.67 1.92
C PHE A 77 4.18 4.86 3.35
N MET A 78 3.54 4.26 4.36
CA MET A 78 4.04 4.27 5.74
C MET A 78 5.40 3.57 5.88
N HIS A 79 5.80 2.76 4.89
CA HIS A 79 7.10 2.10 4.77
C HIS A 79 7.98 2.70 3.67
N ASP A 80 7.73 3.95 3.26
CA ASP A 80 8.46 4.65 2.18
C ASP A 80 8.41 3.91 0.84
N ILE A 81 7.28 3.26 0.52
CA ILE A 81 7.04 2.60 -0.77
C ILE A 81 5.90 3.33 -1.47
N ILE A 82 6.20 3.90 -2.63
CA ILE A 82 5.24 4.64 -3.44
C ILE A 82 4.76 3.74 -4.58
N ILE A 83 3.46 3.55 -4.67
CA ILE A 83 2.80 2.81 -5.74
C ILE A 83 1.72 3.68 -6.40
N PRO A 84 1.24 3.33 -7.61
CA PRO A 84 0.14 4.02 -8.27
C PRO A 84 -1.14 4.07 -7.42
N ARG A 85 -2.07 4.99 -7.77
CA ARG A 85 -3.30 5.19 -6.99
C ARG A 85 -4.32 4.08 -7.19
N ASP A 86 -4.55 3.64 -8.41
CA ASP A 86 -5.67 2.76 -8.75
C ASP A 86 -5.24 1.29 -8.82
N ALA A 87 -6.12 0.37 -8.41
CA ALA A 87 -5.87 -1.06 -8.45
C ALA A 87 -5.45 -1.55 -9.84
N SER A 88 -6.08 -1.02 -10.89
CA SER A 88 -5.74 -1.32 -12.28
C SER A 88 -4.32 -0.90 -12.69
N GLN A 89 -3.76 0.13 -12.06
CA GLN A 89 -2.38 0.58 -12.26
C GLN A 89 -1.42 -0.20 -11.36
N GLN A 90 -1.83 -0.50 -10.11
CA GLN A 90 -1.08 -1.33 -9.18
C GLN A 90 -0.83 -2.74 -9.73
N ALA A 91 -1.72 -3.24 -10.58
CA ALA A 91 -1.60 -4.52 -11.26
C ALA A 91 -0.41 -4.62 -12.24
N TYR A 92 0.23 -3.50 -12.58
CA TYR A 92 1.38 -3.46 -13.50
C TYR A 92 2.72 -3.21 -12.79
N VAL A 93 2.75 -3.14 -11.45
CA VAL A 93 3.99 -2.92 -10.71
C VAL A 93 4.52 -4.23 -10.12
N GLY A 94 5.84 -4.35 -10.05
CA GLY A 94 6.50 -5.56 -9.55
C GLY A 94 6.55 -6.69 -10.58
N GLU A 95 6.61 -7.92 -10.09
CA GLU A 95 6.65 -9.16 -10.86
C GLU A 95 5.26 -9.80 -10.88
N HIS A 96 4.76 -10.14 -12.05
CA HIS A 96 3.49 -10.85 -12.20
C HIS A 96 3.61 -12.30 -11.73
N ILE A 97 2.63 -12.75 -10.96
CA ILE A 97 2.55 -14.12 -10.40
C ILE A 97 1.23 -14.76 -10.81
N ASP A 98 1.27 -15.76 -11.65
CA ASP A 98 0.14 -16.65 -11.87
C ASP A 98 -0.06 -17.52 -10.63
N ILE A 99 -1.22 -17.39 -9.99
CA ILE A 99 -1.49 -18.05 -8.70
C ILE A 99 -1.74 -19.54 -8.91
N GLU A 100 -0.96 -20.38 -8.24
CA GLU A 100 -1.19 -21.82 -8.21
C GLU A 100 -2.44 -22.18 -7.40
N SER A 101 -3.10 -23.28 -7.75
CA SER A 101 -4.39 -23.66 -7.15
C SER A 101 -4.33 -23.91 -5.64
N ASP A 102 -3.17 -24.25 -5.09
CA ASP A 102 -2.91 -24.45 -3.67
C ASP A 102 -2.35 -23.20 -2.98
N PHE A 103 -2.10 -22.10 -3.73
CA PHE A 103 -1.52 -20.83 -3.26
C PHE A 103 -0.05 -20.95 -2.79
N SER A 104 0.65 -22.04 -3.10
CA SER A 104 2.00 -22.34 -2.60
C SER A 104 3.06 -21.35 -3.09
N ASN A 105 2.87 -20.75 -4.26
CA ASN A 105 3.79 -19.78 -4.86
C ASN A 105 3.59 -18.33 -4.37
N LEU A 106 2.55 -18.05 -3.56
CA LEU A 106 2.35 -16.74 -2.96
C LEU A 106 3.22 -16.52 -1.72
N GLN A 107 3.71 -15.31 -1.56
CA GLN A 107 4.49 -14.88 -0.40
C GLN A 107 3.77 -13.74 0.34
N PRO A 108 3.84 -13.68 1.69
CA PRO A 108 3.34 -12.55 2.44
C PRO A 108 3.89 -11.23 1.88
N GLY A 109 3.01 -10.25 1.65
CA GLY A 109 3.32 -8.97 1.00
C GLY A 109 3.04 -8.92 -0.51
N ASP A 110 2.73 -10.05 -1.16
CA ASP A 110 2.26 -10.03 -2.55
C ASP A 110 0.90 -9.31 -2.63
N LEU A 111 0.72 -8.44 -3.62
CA LEU A 111 -0.56 -7.83 -3.91
C LEU A 111 -1.40 -8.80 -4.74
N ILE A 112 -2.64 -9.04 -4.33
CA ILE A 112 -3.56 -9.95 -5.02
C ILE A 112 -4.65 -9.14 -5.69
N PHE A 113 -4.96 -9.47 -6.94
CA PHE A 113 -5.91 -8.74 -7.77
C PHE A 113 -7.14 -9.56 -8.07
N PHE A 114 -8.28 -8.87 -8.03
CA PHE A 114 -9.59 -9.47 -8.23
C PHE A 114 -10.34 -8.70 -9.30
N GLY A 115 -11.19 -9.40 -10.03
CA GLY A 115 -11.96 -8.76 -11.06
C GLY A 115 -12.67 -9.72 -11.98
N ARG A 116 -12.76 -9.34 -13.24
CA ARG A 116 -13.40 -10.12 -14.28
C ARG A 116 -12.34 -10.73 -15.19
N LYS A 117 -12.35 -12.05 -15.30
CA LYS A 117 -11.48 -12.80 -16.22
C LYS A 117 -11.75 -12.43 -17.67
N ALA A 118 -10.74 -12.54 -18.52
CA ALA A 118 -10.87 -12.41 -19.95
C ALA A 118 -11.82 -13.48 -20.51
N THR A 119 -12.57 -13.11 -21.54
CA THR A 119 -13.34 -14.02 -22.41
C THR A 119 -13.04 -13.68 -23.87
N PRO A 120 -13.46 -14.49 -24.86
CA PRO A 120 -13.30 -14.13 -26.28
C PRO A 120 -13.84 -12.74 -26.63
N GLU A 121 -14.91 -12.28 -25.92
CA GLU A 121 -15.60 -11.02 -26.19
C GLU A 121 -15.13 -9.85 -25.30
N ARG A 122 -14.38 -10.12 -24.25
CA ARG A 122 -14.04 -9.09 -23.25
C ARG A 122 -12.64 -9.29 -22.67
N LYS A 123 -11.90 -8.19 -22.53
CA LYS A 123 -10.60 -8.18 -21.84
C LYS A 123 -10.78 -8.36 -20.34
N GLU A 124 -9.75 -8.90 -19.70
CA GLU A 124 -9.61 -8.92 -18.26
C GLU A 124 -9.76 -7.50 -17.67
N ARG A 125 -10.36 -7.40 -16.50
CA ARG A 125 -10.52 -6.13 -15.80
C ARG A 125 -10.28 -6.30 -14.29
N VAL A 126 -9.22 -5.70 -13.79
CA VAL A 126 -8.97 -5.55 -12.36
C VAL A 126 -9.91 -4.49 -11.77
N VAL A 127 -10.56 -4.83 -10.65
CA VAL A 127 -11.50 -3.94 -9.94
C VAL A 127 -11.25 -3.86 -8.45
N HIS A 128 -10.40 -4.75 -7.91
CA HIS A 128 -10.13 -4.82 -6.48
C HIS A 128 -8.71 -5.35 -6.23
N VAL A 129 -8.14 -5.00 -5.08
CA VAL A 129 -6.82 -5.43 -4.64
C VAL A 129 -6.80 -5.67 -3.13
N GLY A 130 -6.03 -6.66 -2.72
CA GLY A 130 -5.66 -6.95 -1.34
C GLY A 130 -4.18 -7.32 -1.22
N MET A 131 -3.74 -7.62 -0.01
CA MET A 131 -2.38 -8.10 0.26
C MET A 131 -2.44 -9.51 0.87
N TYR A 132 -1.72 -10.44 0.29
CA TYR A 132 -1.57 -11.78 0.85
C TYR A 132 -0.74 -11.71 2.15
N ILE A 133 -1.22 -12.38 3.20
CA ILE A 133 -0.58 -12.37 4.52
C ILE A 133 -0.12 -13.74 5.01
N GLY A 134 -0.17 -14.75 4.11
CA GLY A 134 0.17 -16.14 4.41
C GLY A 134 -1.02 -16.97 4.84
N GLY A 135 -0.88 -18.31 4.79
CA GLY A 135 -1.90 -19.26 5.25
C GLY A 135 -3.21 -19.16 4.49
N LYS A 136 -3.17 -18.87 3.18
CA LYS A 136 -4.33 -18.60 2.31
C LYS A 136 -5.19 -17.41 2.75
N ARG A 137 -4.71 -16.56 3.65
CA ARG A 137 -5.39 -15.35 4.13
C ARG A 137 -4.86 -14.10 3.46
N PHE A 138 -5.72 -13.11 3.30
CA PHE A 138 -5.38 -11.80 2.76
C PHE A 138 -6.09 -10.69 3.52
N ILE A 139 -5.51 -9.48 3.49
CA ILE A 139 -6.08 -8.29 4.10
C ILE A 139 -6.45 -7.30 2.99
N HIS A 140 -7.64 -6.73 3.07
CA HIS A 140 -8.16 -5.82 2.06
C HIS A 140 -9.19 -4.84 2.67
N SER A 141 -9.63 -3.86 1.88
CA SER A 141 -10.71 -2.94 2.24
C SER A 141 -11.92 -3.19 1.33
N GLN A 142 -12.99 -3.75 1.89
CA GLN A 142 -14.29 -4.00 1.24
C GLN A 142 -15.39 -3.94 2.30
N GLY A 143 -16.16 -2.84 2.35
CA GLY A 143 -17.00 -2.50 3.49
C GLY A 143 -16.21 -1.82 4.59
N ASP A 144 -15.20 -2.48 5.10
CA ASP A 144 -14.14 -1.99 5.98
C ASP A 144 -12.81 -2.68 5.66
N VAL A 145 -11.77 -2.38 6.43
CA VAL A 145 -10.50 -3.13 6.38
C VAL A 145 -10.64 -4.38 7.25
N HIS A 146 -10.52 -5.54 6.63
CA HIS A 146 -10.59 -6.83 7.32
C HIS A 146 -9.72 -7.90 6.67
N ILE A 147 -9.63 -9.06 7.31
CA ILE A 147 -8.94 -10.25 6.79
C ILE A 147 -9.99 -11.21 6.25
N SER A 148 -9.72 -11.76 5.07
CA SER A 148 -10.46 -12.85 4.42
C SER A 148 -9.55 -14.04 4.13
N SER A 149 -10.14 -15.18 3.79
CA SER A 149 -9.43 -16.42 3.48
C SER A 149 -9.91 -17.03 2.17
N PHE A 150 -8.98 -17.68 1.47
CA PHE A 150 -9.27 -18.56 0.34
C PHE A 150 -9.52 -20.02 0.75
N ASP A 151 -9.33 -20.37 2.03
CA ASP A 151 -9.54 -21.72 2.52
C ASP A 151 -11.02 -21.93 2.88
N PRO A 152 -11.73 -22.86 2.21
CA PRO A 152 -13.13 -23.18 2.54
C PRO A 152 -13.37 -23.69 3.96
N LEU A 153 -12.31 -24.11 4.66
CA LEU A 153 -12.40 -24.58 6.05
C LEU A 153 -12.13 -23.46 7.08
N ASP A 154 -11.73 -22.28 6.61
CA ASP A 154 -11.47 -21.12 7.46
C ASP A 154 -12.79 -20.37 7.74
N GLU A 155 -13.01 -19.94 8.98
CA GLU A 155 -14.17 -19.09 9.37
C GLU A 155 -14.23 -17.75 8.60
N LEU A 156 -13.09 -17.30 8.04
CA LEU A 156 -12.96 -16.08 7.24
C LEU A 156 -13.07 -16.35 5.73
N PHE A 157 -13.60 -17.52 5.33
CA PHE A 157 -13.71 -17.89 3.94
C PHE A 157 -14.49 -16.88 3.10
N ASP A 158 -13.90 -16.43 2.02
CA ASP A 158 -14.47 -15.44 1.10
C ASP A 158 -14.63 -16.05 -0.30
N GLU A 159 -15.72 -16.77 -0.49
CA GLU A 159 -16.08 -17.42 -1.76
C GLU A 159 -16.22 -16.39 -2.90
N TYR A 160 -16.77 -15.21 -2.59
CA TYR A 160 -16.98 -14.15 -3.57
C TYR A 160 -15.63 -13.66 -4.17
N ASN A 161 -14.66 -13.39 -3.31
CA ASN A 161 -13.34 -12.95 -3.78
C ASN A 161 -12.54 -14.10 -4.40
N LEU A 162 -12.66 -15.33 -3.89
CA LEU A 162 -12.06 -16.50 -4.52
C LEU A 162 -12.56 -16.68 -5.96
N GLY A 163 -13.87 -16.56 -6.20
CA GLY A 163 -14.47 -16.73 -7.53
C GLY A 163 -14.02 -15.70 -8.58
N ARG A 164 -13.53 -14.54 -8.14
CA ARG A 164 -13.05 -13.47 -9.02
C ARG A 164 -11.55 -13.18 -8.91
N LEU A 165 -10.80 -14.09 -8.30
CA LEU A 165 -9.34 -14.02 -8.22
C LEU A 165 -8.72 -14.09 -9.62
N LEU A 166 -7.78 -13.20 -9.91
CA LEU A 166 -7.10 -13.10 -11.20
C LEU A 166 -5.65 -13.58 -11.10
N PHE A 167 -4.80 -12.77 -10.49
CA PHE A 167 -3.36 -12.99 -10.34
C PHE A 167 -2.82 -12.20 -9.15
N ALA A 168 -1.53 -12.31 -8.89
CA ALA A 168 -0.84 -11.49 -7.90
C ALA A 168 0.35 -10.74 -8.52
N THR A 169 0.88 -9.73 -7.80
CA THR A 169 2.18 -9.17 -8.11
C THR A 169 3.07 -9.15 -6.87
N ARG A 170 4.34 -9.54 -7.07
CA ARG A 170 5.39 -9.46 -6.05
C ARG A 170 6.06 -8.12 -6.13
N VAL A 171 5.89 -7.28 -5.11
CA VAL A 171 6.31 -5.88 -5.17
C VAL A 171 7.58 -5.59 -4.38
N LEU A 172 7.77 -6.21 -3.22
CA LEU A 172 8.83 -5.83 -2.28
C LEU A 172 10.25 -5.98 -2.83
N PRO A 173 10.62 -7.05 -3.58
CA PRO A 173 11.95 -7.18 -4.17
C PRO A 173 12.25 -6.17 -5.28
N TYR A 174 11.24 -5.43 -5.74
CA TYR A 174 11.32 -4.55 -6.92
C TYR A 174 11.28 -3.06 -6.59
N ILE A 175 11.33 -2.69 -5.31
CA ILE A 175 11.41 -1.29 -4.86
C ILE A 175 12.68 -0.63 -5.45
N ASN A 176 12.52 0.57 -6.04
CA ASN A 176 13.57 1.33 -6.73
C ASN A 176 14.21 0.60 -7.93
N LYS A 177 13.56 -0.44 -8.43
CA LYS A 177 13.90 -1.07 -9.71
C LYS A 177 12.89 -0.59 -10.76
N LYS A 178 13.22 -0.55 -12.02
CA LYS A 178 12.39 0.01 -13.14
C LYS A 178 11.02 -0.68 -13.33
N THR A 179 10.22 -0.79 -12.25
CA THR A 179 8.95 -1.52 -12.18
C THR A 179 7.79 -0.66 -11.66
N GLY A 180 7.95 0.67 -11.62
CA GLY A 180 6.92 1.59 -11.14
C GLY A 180 6.83 1.72 -9.60
N LEU A 181 7.76 1.12 -8.86
CA LEU A 181 7.84 1.20 -7.39
C LEU A 181 9.02 2.08 -7.00
N ASN A 182 8.74 3.16 -6.28
CA ASN A 182 9.74 4.14 -5.86
C ASN A 182 9.67 4.37 -4.34
N THR A 183 10.72 4.97 -3.81
CA THR A 183 10.71 5.59 -2.48
C THR A 183 10.62 7.11 -2.61
N THR A 184 10.40 7.84 -1.52
CA THR A 184 10.45 9.32 -1.55
C THR A 184 11.83 9.85 -1.98
N ALA A 185 12.88 9.05 -1.82
CA ALA A 185 14.25 9.40 -2.24
C ALA A 185 14.48 9.29 -3.76
N THR A 186 13.67 8.52 -4.47
CA THR A 186 13.84 8.21 -5.90
C THR A 186 12.66 8.64 -6.76
N ASN A 187 11.65 9.24 -6.15
CA ASN A 187 10.46 9.72 -6.85
C ASN A 187 10.62 11.18 -7.21
N GLU A 188 10.56 11.49 -8.50
CA GLU A 188 10.76 12.84 -9.06
C GLU A 188 9.86 13.90 -8.43
N TYR A 189 8.63 13.56 -8.03
CA TYR A 189 7.73 14.49 -7.36
C TYR A 189 8.31 15.03 -6.04
N TYR A 190 9.02 14.17 -5.29
CA TYR A 190 9.64 14.58 -4.02
C TYR A 190 11.01 15.24 -4.24
N GLU A 191 11.73 14.90 -5.31
CA GLU A 191 12.99 15.57 -5.69
C GLU A 191 12.75 17.02 -6.11
N LEU A 192 11.75 17.29 -6.95
CA LEU A 192 11.38 18.64 -7.39
C LEU A 192 10.98 19.55 -6.22
N SER A 193 10.42 19.01 -5.15
CA SER A 193 10.11 19.79 -3.94
C SER A 193 11.36 20.28 -3.20
N LEU A 194 12.54 19.72 -3.48
CA LEU A 194 13.82 20.15 -2.92
C LEU A 194 14.51 21.25 -3.78
N ILE A 195 14.13 21.39 -5.05
CA ILE A 195 14.76 22.32 -6.01
C ILE A 195 14.12 23.73 -5.95
N HIS A 196 12.89 23.87 -5.48
CA HIS A 196 12.16 25.13 -5.45
C HIS A 196 12.24 25.86 -4.10
N ILE A 197 13.42 25.78 -3.47
CA ILE A 197 13.65 26.52 -2.22
C ILE A 197 14.98 27.26 -2.30
#